data_3a89053cd2a434c6763d13ae6fb3e461
#
_entry.id   3a89053cd2a434c6763d13ae6fb3e461
#
_cell.length_a   1.000
_cell.length_b   1.000
_cell.length_c   1.000
_cell.angle_alpha   90.00
_cell.angle_beta   90.00
_cell.angle_gamma   90.00
#
_symmetry.space_group_name_H-M   'P 1'
#
loop_
_entity.id
_entity.type
_entity.pdbx_description
1 polymer ?
#
loop_
_entity_poly.entity_id
_entity_poly.type
_entity_poly.pdbx_seq_one_letter_code
_entity_poly.pdbx_strand_id
1 'polypeptide(L)'
;ALGGRLDDQAIKDRIGEIRRLDDKHHYTLLCADFAQLGQLVHVDNAIFRAVKAATPGPYTFILPATKEVPRRLLHAKKKTVGVRIPDHPLSQALLAGLGDPMLISTLLLPGESRTPTFGWDVKEELDHQVDIVIDAGEVSTEPTTVVDLSSGAAEIARYGAGDVTPFE
;
A
#
# COMPACT_ATOMS: atom_id res chain seq x y z
N ALA A 1 4.63 7.01 4.01
CA ALA A 1 4.55 6.38 2.68
C ALA A 1 4.93 7.36 1.59
N LEU A 2 5.43 6.85 0.48
CA LEU A 2 5.44 7.54 -0.81
C LEU A 2 4.18 7.16 -1.56
N GLY A 3 3.57 8.11 -2.26
CA GLY A 3 2.36 7.80 -3.02
C GLY A 3 2.02 8.84 -4.06
N GLY A 4 1.07 8.50 -4.90
CA GLY A 4 0.56 9.40 -5.91
C GLY A 4 -0.72 8.88 -6.56
N ARG A 5 -1.24 9.66 -7.49
CA ARG A 5 -2.47 9.33 -8.20
C ARG A 5 -2.29 8.10 -9.08
N LEU A 6 -3.29 7.23 -9.07
CA LEU A 6 -3.26 5.99 -9.84
C LEU A 6 -3.25 6.22 -11.36
N ASP A 7 -3.84 7.30 -11.82
CA ASP A 7 -3.91 7.69 -13.23
C ASP A 7 -2.63 8.37 -13.75
N ASP A 8 -1.72 8.79 -12.88
CA ASP A 8 -0.42 9.32 -13.27
C ASP A 8 0.56 8.19 -13.59
N GLN A 9 0.87 8.03 -14.87
CA GLN A 9 1.76 6.96 -15.34
C GLN A 9 3.20 7.10 -14.87
N ALA A 10 3.66 8.30 -14.50
CA ALA A 10 5.02 8.55 -14.04
C ALA A 10 5.25 8.18 -12.57
N ILE A 11 4.19 8.05 -11.76
CA ILE A 11 4.30 7.84 -10.31
C ILE A 11 5.05 6.55 -9.96
N LYS A 12 4.77 5.46 -10.66
CA LYS A 12 5.46 4.19 -10.42
C LYS A 12 6.97 4.33 -10.60
N ASP A 13 7.40 4.97 -11.69
CA ASP A 13 8.82 5.14 -12.01
C ASP A 13 9.48 6.08 -11.00
N ARG A 14 8.84 7.19 -10.63
CA ARG A 14 9.33 8.11 -9.60
C ARG A 14 9.53 7.43 -8.25
N ILE A 15 8.55 6.63 -7.80
CA ILE A 15 8.67 5.83 -6.56
C ILE A 15 9.83 4.83 -6.69
N GLY A 16 9.93 4.16 -7.83
CA GLY A 16 11.01 3.21 -8.13
C GLY A 16 12.40 3.84 -8.07
N GLU A 17 12.56 5.04 -8.63
CA GLU A 17 13.81 5.80 -8.61
C GLU A 17 14.17 6.24 -7.18
N ILE A 18 13.24 6.84 -6.44
CA ILE A 18 13.47 7.31 -5.06
C ILE A 18 13.89 6.15 -4.15
N ARG A 19 13.24 5.02 -4.26
CA ARG A 19 13.49 3.84 -3.43
C ARG A 19 14.51 2.86 -4.00
N ARG A 20 14.96 3.03 -5.23
CA ARG A 20 15.79 2.08 -5.98
C ARG A 20 15.19 0.66 -6.01
N LEU A 21 13.91 0.58 -6.38
CA LEU A 21 13.17 -0.67 -6.43
C LEU A 21 13.50 -1.46 -7.71
N ASP A 22 13.45 -2.78 -7.60
CA ASP A 22 13.52 -3.70 -8.74
C ASP A 22 12.12 -4.07 -9.27
N ASP A 23 12.09 -4.82 -10.37
CA ASP A 23 10.86 -5.26 -11.04
C ASP A 23 10.05 -6.30 -10.22
N LYS A 24 10.60 -6.79 -9.12
CA LYS A 24 9.94 -7.77 -8.25
C LYS A 24 9.14 -7.12 -7.12
N HIS A 25 9.28 -5.79 -6.97
CA HIS A 25 8.58 -5.07 -5.92
C HIS A 25 7.06 -5.11 -6.14
N HIS A 26 6.31 -5.45 -5.09
CA HIS A 26 4.86 -5.36 -5.08
C HIS A 26 4.44 -3.92 -4.68
N TYR A 27 3.78 -3.24 -5.61
CA TYR A 27 3.12 -1.98 -5.31
C TYR A 27 1.81 -2.22 -4.58
N THR A 28 1.39 -1.24 -3.79
CA THR A 28 0.16 -1.31 -3.00
C THR A 28 -0.79 -0.19 -3.42
N LEU A 29 -2.06 -0.55 -3.55
CA LEU A 29 -3.14 0.41 -3.76
C LEU A 29 -3.80 0.71 -2.42
N LEU A 30 -3.78 1.99 -2.03
CA LEU A 30 -4.45 2.47 -0.84
C LEU A 30 -5.89 2.80 -1.19
N CYS A 31 -6.83 2.14 -0.52
CA CYS A 31 -8.28 2.24 -0.77
C CYS A 31 -8.96 2.92 0.41
N ALA A 32 -9.99 3.70 0.15
CA ALA A 32 -10.77 4.38 1.19
C ALA A 32 -11.61 3.38 2.01
N ASP A 33 -12.19 2.39 1.32
CA ASP A 33 -13.10 1.42 1.91
C ASP A 33 -13.06 0.08 1.18
N PHE A 34 -13.87 -0.86 1.68
CA PHE A 34 -13.96 -2.20 1.12
C PHE A 34 -14.63 -2.23 -0.27
N ALA A 35 -15.55 -1.31 -0.54
CA ALA A 35 -16.21 -1.23 -1.85
C ALA A 35 -15.20 -0.85 -2.94
N GLN A 36 -14.32 0.11 -2.66
CA GLN A 36 -13.25 0.50 -3.56
C GLN A 36 -12.22 -0.64 -3.74
N LEU A 37 -11.83 -1.31 -2.65
CA LEU A 37 -10.93 -2.47 -2.71
C LEU A 37 -11.50 -3.58 -3.58
N GLY A 38 -12.80 -3.91 -3.42
CA GLY A 38 -13.46 -4.98 -4.16
C GLY A 38 -13.59 -4.74 -5.67
N GLN A 39 -13.42 -3.51 -6.15
CA GLN A 39 -13.33 -3.21 -7.57
C GLN A 39 -11.97 -3.56 -8.17
N LEU A 40 -10.92 -3.55 -7.34
CA LEU A 40 -9.53 -3.69 -7.78
C LEU A 40 -9.00 -5.13 -7.71
N VAL A 41 -9.57 -5.96 -6.84
CA VAL A 41 -9.07 -7.33 -6.61
C VAL A 41 -10.21 -8.34 -6.56
N HIS A 42 -9.88 -9.58 -6.92
CA HIS A 42 -10.80 -10.71 -6.80
C HIS A 42 -10.77 -11.24 -5.37
N VAL A 43 -11.94 -11.33 -4.74
CA VAL A 43 -12.11 -11.76 -3.35
C VAL A 43 -13.24 -12.80 -3.30
N ASP A 44 -12.92 -14.02 -2.89
CA ASP A 44 -13.94 -15.02 -2.60
C ASP A 44 -14.60 -14.79 -1.23
N ASN A 45 -15.65 -15.56 -0.91
CA ASN A 45 -16.43 -15.36 0.31
C ASN A 45 -15.63 -15.60 1.61
N ALA A 46 -14.62 -16.48 1.59
CA ALA A 46 -13.81 -16.77 2.76
C ALA A 46 -12.81 -15.63 2.99
N ILE A 47 -12.08 -15.25 1.93
CA ILE A 47 -11.16 -14.11 1.91
C ILE A 47 -11.90 -12.81 2.25
N PHE A 48 -13.09 -12.59 1.68
CA PHE A 48 -13.94 -11.44 1.98
C PHE A 48 -14.14 -11.25 3.48
N ARG A 49 -14.55 -12.30 4.19
CA ARG A 49 -14.82 -12.21 5.64
C ARG A 49 -13.56 -11.88 6.43
N ALA A 50 -12.43 -12.52 6.09
CA ALA A 50 -11.14 -12.28 6.76
C ALA A 50 -10.63 -10.85 6.53
N VAL A 51 -10.63 -10.39 5.30
CA VAL A 51 -10.19 -9.03 4.95
C VAL A 51 -11.10 -7.98 5.55
N LYS A 52 -12.43 -8.18 5.50
CA LYS A 52 -13.40 -7.25 6.07
C LYS A 52 -13.27 -7.13 7.59
N ALA A 53 -12.99 -8.23 8.28
CA ALA A 53 -12.78 -8.22 9.74
C ALA A 53 -11.48 -7.49 10.14
N ALA A 54 -10.47 -7.47 9.28
CA ALA A 54 -9.16 -6.86 9.52
C ALA A 54 -9.03 -5.42 8.99
N THR A 55 -10.06 -4.91 8.31
CA THR A 55 -10.03 -3.56 7.72
C THR A 55 -11.10 -2.63 8.28
N PRO A 56 -10.81 -1.32 8.43
CA PRO A 56 -9.51 -0.68 8.22
C PRO A 56 -8.46 -1.13 9.25
N GLY A 57 -7.17 -1.13 8.87
CA GLY A 57 -6.12 -1.58 9.79
C GLY A 57 -4.71 -1.66 9.18
N PRO A 58 -3.74 -2.12 9.97
CA PRO A 58 -2.33 -2.13 9.60
C PRO A 58 -1.97 -3.37 8.75
N TYR A 59 -2.76 -3.67 7.74
CA TYR A 59 -2.56 -4.80 6.85
C TYR A 59 -2.37 -4.37 5.40
N THR A 60 -1.60 -5.17 4.67
CA THR A 60 -1.53 -5.16 3.21
C THR A 60 -1.87 -6.56 2.72
N PHE A 61 -2.86 -6.67 1.85
CA PHE A 61 -3.27 -7.95 1.27
C PHE A 61 -2.79 -8.06 -0.16
N ILE A 62 -2.15 -9.17 -0.51
CA ILE A 62 -1.76 -9.49 -1.89
C ILE A 62 -2.85 -10.37 -2.48
N LEU A 63 -3.48 -9.90 -3.54
CA LEU A 63 -4.63 -10.54 -4.19
C LEU A 63 -4.53 -10.48 -5.71
N PRO A 64 -5.19 -11.41 -6.43
CA PRO A 64 -5.31 -11.33 -7.87
C PRO A 64 -6.06 -10.05 -8.27
N ALA A 65 -5.47 -9.27 -9.17
CA ALA A 65 -6.04 -8.01 -9.61
C ALA A 65 -7.15 -8.20 -10.65
N THR A 66 -8.13 -7.32 -10.62
CA THR A 66 -9.12 -7.19 -11.70
C THR A 66 -8.53 -6.40 -12.88
N LYS A 67 -9.28 -6.32 -13.97
CA LYS A 67 -8.93 -5.50 -15.14
C LYS A 67 -8.88 -3.98 -14.87
N GLU A 68 -9.46 -3.55 -13.75
CA GLU A 68 -9.46 -2.14 -13.34
C GLU A 68 -8.08 -1.66 -12.87
N VAL A 69 -7.19 -2.58 -12.46
CA VAL A 69 -5.82 -2.24 -12.09
C VAL A 69 -4.95 -2.12 -13.34
N PRO A 70 -4.26 -0.99 -13.56
CA PRO A 70 -3.33 -0.84 -14.67
C PRO A 70 -2.27 -1.93 -14.70
N ARG A 71 -2.05 -2.53 -15.87
CA ARG A 71 -1.11 -3.66 -16.03
C ARG A 71 0.30 -3.36 -15.53
N ARG A 72 0.75 -2.10 -15.64
CA ARG A 72 2.08 -1.65 -15.17
C ARG A 72 2.28 -1.82 -13.66
N LEU A 73 1.19 -1.88 -12.88
CA LEU A 73 1.22 -2.00 -11.41
C LEU A 73 1.17 -3.45 -10.92
N LEU A 74 0.90 -4.40 -11.81
CA LEU A 74 0.77 -5.81 -11.47
C LEU A 74 2.14 -6.46 -11.31
N HIS A 75 2.21 -7.42 -10.38
CA HIS A 75 3.34 -8.34 -10.36
C HIS A 75 3.42 -9.10 -11.69
N ALA A 76 4.57 -9.05 -12.36
CA ALA A 76 4.75 -9.49 -13.74
C ALA A 76 4.26 -10.91 -14.00
N LYS A 77 4.53 -11.87 -13.09
CA LYS A 77 4.17 -13.29 -13.24
C LYS A 77 2.81 -13.61 -12.60
N LYS A 78 2.58 -13.20 -11.37
CA LYS A 78 1.39 -13.60 -10.58
C LYS A 78 0.13 -12.80 -10.92
N LYS A 79 0.26 -11.65 -11.59
CA LYS A 79 -0.84 -10.71 -11.88
C LYS A 79 -1.58 -10.27 -10.62
N THR A 80 -0.85 -10.16 -9.52
CA THR A 80 -1.33 -9.72 -8.21
C THR A 80 -0.95 -8.27 -7.94
N VAL A 81 -1.64 -7.67 -7.00
CA VAL A 81 -1.36 -6.33 -6.47
C VAL A 81 -1.59 -6.33 -4.96
N GLY A 82 -0.87 -5.49 -4.24
CA GLY A 82 -1.15 -5.22 -2.83
C GLY A 82 -2.32 -4.23 -2.70
N VAL A 83 -3.19 -4.44 -1.73
CA VAL A 83 -4.28 -3.52 -1.38
C VAL A 83 -4.30 -3.28 0.11
N ARG A 84 -4.67 -2.06 0.51
CA ARG A 84 -4.72 -1.64 1.91
C ARG A 84 -5.87 -0.66 2.13
N ILE A 85 -6.57 -0.78 3.26
CA ILE A 85 -7.50 0.23 3.77
C ILE A 85 -6.91 0.79 5.07
N PRO A 86 -6.43 2.05 5.08
CA PRO A 86 -5.75 2.61 6.24
C PRO A 86 -6.73 3.00 7.33
N ASP A 87 -6.34 2.79 8.58
CA ASP A 87 -6.99 3.32 9.77
C ASP A 87 -6.23 4.55 10.27
N HIS A 88 -6.24 5.62 9.48
CA HIS A 88 -5.61 6.89 9.81
C HIS A 88 -6.42 8.06 9.26
N PRO A 89 -6.80 9.04 10.09
CA PRO A 89 -7.70 10.13 9.68
C PRO A 89 -7.18 10.94 8.49
N LEU A 90 -5.88 11.25 8.47
CA LEU A 90 -5.26 11.99 7.37
C LEU A 90 -5.31 11.21 6.05
N SER A 91 -4.97 9.92 6.09
CA SER A 91 -5.02 9.06 4.90
C SER A 91 -6.44 8.92 4.37
N GLN A 92 -7.43 8.78 5.27
CA GLN A 92 -8.84 8.71 4.90
C GLN A 92 -9.35 10.04 4.32
N ALA A 93 -8.95 11.18 4.89
CA ALA A 93 -9.31 12.49 4.36
C ALA A 93 -8.72 12.74 2.96
N LEU A 94 -7.46 12.32 2.76
CA LEU A 94 -6.80 12.41 1.46
C LEU A 94 -7.50 11.56 0.40
N LEU A 95 -7.83 10.32 0.71
CA LEU A 95 -8.56 9.42 -0.19
C LEU A 95 -9.98 9.93 -0.49
N ALA A 96 -10.68 10.46 0.50
CA ALA A 96 -12.01 11.06 0.31
C ALA A 96 -11.96 12.29 -0.61
N GLY A 97 -10.96 13.14 -0.43
CA GLY A 97 -10.76 14.32 -1.28
C GLY A 97 -10.35 13.96 -2.72
N LEU A 98 -9.59 12.89 -2.88
CA LEU A 98 -9.15 12.40 -4.19
C LEU A 98 -10.28 11.67 -4.94
N GLY A 99 -11.09 10.90 -4.23
CA GLY A 99 -12.18 10.09 -4.80
C GLY A 99 -11.72 8.77 -5.45
N ASP A 100 -10.42 8.54 -5.56
CA ASP A 100 -9.81 7.39 -6.20
C ASP A 100 -8.79 6.71 -5.28
N PRO A 101 -8.45 5.42 -5.52
CA PRO A 101 -7.32 4.77 -4.86
C PRO A 101 -6.01 5.47 -5.17
N MET A 102 -5.05 5.35 -4.28
CA MET A 102 -3.69 5.86 -4.49
C MET A 102 -2.69 4.72 -4.66
N LEU A 103 -1.74 4.89 -5.56
CA LEU A 103 -0.54 4.05 -5.58
C LEU A 103 0.38 4.47 -4.42
N ILE A 104 0.76 3.53 -3.59
CA ILE A 104 1.67 3.78 -2.47
C ILE A 104 2.81 2.76 -2.40
N SER A 105 3.86 3.17 -1.72
CA SER A 105 4.97 2.32 -1.30
C SER A 105 5.48 2.79 0.06
N THR A 106 6.05 1.89 0.85
CA THR A 106 6.67 2.25 2.12
C THR A 106 7.78 3.27 1.87
N LEU A 107 7.84 4.33 2.67
CA LEU A 107 8.93 5.31 2.59
C LEU A 107 10.16 4.77 3.31
N LEU A 108 10.85 3.84 2.66
CA LEU A 108 12.14 3.32 3.09
C LEU A 108 13.18 3.74 2.07
N LEU A 109 14.05 4.66 2.45
CA LEU A 109 15.09 5.20 1.57
C LEU A 109 16.24 4.19 1.37
N PRO A 110 16.96 4.26 0.25
CA PRO A 110 18.08 3.37 -0.01
C PRO A 110 19.15 3.47 1.07
N GLY A 111 19.55 2.32 1.62
CA GLY A 111 20.56 2.26 2.69
C GLY A 111 19.99 2.43 4.09
N GLU A 112 18.71 2.82 4.23
CA GLU A 112 18.06 2.96 5.52
C GLU A 112 17.38 1.67 5.97
N SER A 113 17.42 1.41 7.28
CA SER A 113 16.74 0.26 7.91
C SER A 113 15.37 0.60 8.48
N ARG A 114 15.03 1.89 8.58
CA ARG A 114 13.78 2.40 9.14
C ARG A 114 13.21 3.53 8.28
N THR A 115 11.91 3.68 8.36
CA THR A 115 11.22 4.84 7.75
C THR A 115 11.43 6.10 8.59
N PRO A 116 11.51 7.28 7.97
CA PRO A 116 11.50 8.54 8.71
C PRO A 116 10.27 8.67 9.60
N THR A 117 10.45 9.24 10.79
CA THR A 117 9.39 9.43 11.80
C THR A 117 8.69 10.78 11.66
N PHE A 118 9.44 11.81 11.24
CA PHE A 118 8.95 13.20 11.16
C PHE A 118 8.88 13.70 9.71
N GLY A 119 7.86 14.51 9.43
CA GLY A 119 7.65 15.08 8.09
C GLY A 119 8.76 16.03 7.67
N TRP A 120 9.40 16.75 8.60
CA TRP A 120 10.50 17.66 8.28
C TRP A 120 11.76 16.91 7.80
N ASP A 121 12.08 15.73 8.35
CA ASP A 121 13.16 14.87 7.86
C ASP A 121 12.88 14.45 6.41
N VAL A 122 11.63 14.04 6.15
CA VAL A 122 11.20 13.66 4.80
C VAL A 122 11.32 14.83 3.84
N LYS A 123 10.91 16.03 4.27
CA LYS A 123 10.99 17.23 3.44
C LYS A 123 12.44 17.59 3.11
N GLU A 124 13.32 17.55 4.10
CA GLU A 124 14.74 17.85 3.89
C GLU A 124 15.38 16.90 2.88
N GLU A 125 15.06 15.60 2.97
CA GLU A 125 15.64 14.56 2.12
C GLU A 125 15.03 14.54 0.70
N LEU A 126 13.74 14.82 0.56
CA LEU A 126 12.99 14.59 -0.68
C LEU A 126 12.37 15.86 -1.32
N ASP A 127 12.68 17.05 -0.82
CA ASP A 127 12.02 18.31 -1.24
C ASP A 127 12.03 18.53 -2.77
N HIS A 128 13.06 18.05 -3.46
CA HIS A 128 13.18 18.16 -4.93
C HIS A 128 12.73 16.91 -5.69
N GLN A 129 12.26 15.88 -5.00
CA GLN A 129 11.87 14.60 -5.61
C GLN A 129 10.37 14.33 -5.50
N VAL A 130 9.66 15.05 -4.63
CA VAL A 130 8.21 14.95 -4.42
C VAL A 130 7.56 16.33 -4.54
N ASP A 131 6.29 16.36 -4.93
CA ASP A 131 5.56 17.60 -5.10
C ASP A 131 5.05 18.18 -3.77
N ILE A 132 4.68 17.30 -2.84
CA ILE A 132 4.10 17.65 -1.52
C ILE A 132 4.62 16.69 -0.47
N VAL A 133 4.92 17.22 0.71
CA VAL A 133 5.10 16.47 1.95
C VAL A 133 3.95 16.81 2.89
N ILE A 134 3.17 15.80 3.26
CA ILE A 134 2.07 15.93 4.21
C ILE A 134 2.56 15.46 5.57
N ASP A 135 2.69 16.38 6.50
CA ASP A 135 3.18 16.09 7.85
C ASP A 135 2.00 15.75 8.77
N ALA A 136 2.00 14.52 9.28
CA ALA A 136 1.01 14.02 10.23
C ALA A 136 1.51 14.05 11.70
N GLY A 137 2.62 14.72 11.95
CA GLY A 137 3.35 14.63 13.22
C GLY A 137 4.15 13.34 13.31
N GLU A 138 4.47 12.94 14.54
CA GLU A 138 5.18 11.68 14.78
C GLU A 138 4.30 10.48 14.40
N VAL A 139 4.84 9.58 13.58
CA VAL A 139 4.14 8.39 13.11
C VAL A 139 4.91 7.12 13.48
N SER A 140 4.18 6.01 13.63
CA SER A 140 4.80 4.70 13.85
C SER A 140 5.68 4.31 12.66
N THR A 141 6.84 3.75 12.96
CA THR A 141 7.76 3.18 11.98
C THR A 141 7.51 1.70 11.73
N GLU A 142 6.59 1.08 12.48
CA GLU A 142 6.26 -0.32 12.31
C GLU A 142 5.54 -0.56 10.98
N PRO A 143 6.03 -1.47 10.13
CA PRO A 143 5.41 -1.75 8.85
C PRO A 143 4.08 -2.50 9.01
N THR A 144 3.27 -2.50 7.97
CA THR A 144 2.07 -3.34 7.92
C THR A 144 2.40 -4.81 7.88
N THR A 145 1.53 -5.64 8.48
CA THR A 145 1.51 -7.07 8.21
C THR A 145 1.08 -7.32 6.77
N VAL A 146 1.82 -8.16 6.04
CA VAL A 146 1.52 -8.50 4.64
C VAL A 146 1.02 -9.94 4.58
N VAL A 147 -0.21 -10.09 4.11
CA VAL A 147 -0.86 -11.39 3.93
C VAL A 147 -1.06 -11.66 2.45
N ASP A 148 -0.42 -12.70 1.92
CA ASP A 148 -0.63 -13.17 0.55
C ASP A 148 -1.83 -14.13 0.53
N LEU A 149 -2.89 -13.73 -0.14
CA LEU A 149 -4.14 -14.47 -0.31
C LEU A 149 -4.32 -14.94 -1.77
N SER A 150 -3.31 -14.81 -2.60
CA SER A 150 -3.40 -15.05 -4.04
C SER A 150 -3.54 -16.52 -4.43
N SER A 151 -3.14 -17.44 -3.52
CA SER A 151 -3.23 -18.90 -3.74
C SER A 151 -4.54 -19.52 -3.26
N GLY A 152 -5.43 -18.74 -2.63
CA GLY A 152 -6.65 -19.23 -1.98
C GLY A 152 -6.45 -19.65 -0.52
N ALA A 153 -5.21 -19.74 -0.05
CA ALA A 153 -4.85 -19.90 1.37
C ALA A 153 -4.09 -18.67 1.85
N ALA A 154 -4.22 -18.33 3.12
CA ALA A 154 -3.48 -17.23 3.70
C ALA A 154 -2.02 -17.63 3.95
N GLU A 155 -1.10 -16.78 3.53
CA GLU A 155 0.34 -16.91 3.80
C GLU A 155 0.87 -15.59 4.32
N ILE A 156 1.52 -15.59 5.47
CA ILE A 156 2.11 -14.39 6.06
C ILE A 156 3.44 -14.09 5.34
N ALA A 157 3.40 -13.15 4.41
CA ALA A 157 4.57 -12.73 3.66
C ALA A 157 5.49 -11.78 4.46
N ARG A 158 4.94 -11.06 5.43
CA ARG A 158 5.69 -10.22 6.37
C ARG A 158 4.90 -10.03 7.67
N TYR A 159 5.54 -10.24 8.79
CA TYR A 159 5.02 -9.86 10.11
C TYR A 159 5.22 -8.35 10.32
N GLY A 160 4.22 -7.68 10.89
CA GLY A 160 4.20 -6.26 11.15
C GLY A 160 3.17 -5.91 12.23
N ALA A 161 2.64 -4.70 12.21
CA ALA A 161 1.73 -4.19 13.23
C ALA A 161 0.37 -4.90 13.30
N GLY A 162 -0.05 -5.60 12.26
CA GLY A 162 -1.33 -6.34 12.25
C GLY A 162 -1.22 -7.72 12.90
N ASP A 163 -2.22 -8.10 13.71
CA ASP A 163 -2.33 -9.43 14.29
C ASP A 163 -2.49 -10.49 13.20
N VAL A 164 -1.67 -11.55 13.24
CA VAL A 164 -1.69 -12.62 12.25
C VAL A 164 -2.69 -13.74 12.58
N THR A 165 -3.12 -13.84 13.83
CA THR A 165 -4.03 -14.90 14.32
C THR A 165 -5.26 -15.14 13.44
N PRO A 166 -5.91 -14.11 12.86
CA PRO A 166 -7.04 -14.34 11.96
C PRO A 166 -6.71 -15.04 10.63
N PHE A 167 -5.42 -15.16 10.31
CA PHE A 167 -4.91 -15.68 9.03
C PHE A 167 -4.07 -16.96 9.18
N GLU A 168 -3.91 -17.47 10.39
CA GLU A 168 -3.23 -18.74 10.72
C GLU A 168 -4.14 -19.94 10.69
#